data_49e1eb91710dec9fd55c951f2ec722b8
#
_entry.id   49e1eb91710dec9fd55c951f2ec722b8
#
_cell.length_a   1.000
_cell.length_b   1.000
_cell.length_c   1.000
_cell.angle_alpha   90.00
_cell.angle_beta   90.00
_cell.angle_gamma   90.00
#
_symmetry.space_group_name_H-M   'P 1'
#
loop_
_entity.id
_entity.type
_entity.pdbx_description
1 polymer ?
#
loop_
_entity_poly.entity_id
_entity_poly.type
_entity_poly.pdbx_seq_one_letter_code
_entity_poly.pdbx_strand_id
1 'polypeptide(L)'
;RIQKETDKIGYYSLPEQDTNYIDNYLKQLDKRQGLDNITDVVIIGIGGSSLGAKAVYHFIKPVRKLKRNLHFIDSTDPTTIANICADLNLDSTHFLIISKSGSTIETIAAYKYTLGLINGSATNLFPFTFITDKNSPLEKHAKKVGGLIVNIQDNVGGRFSVLSAVGLIPLILVGIQIDCLLKGATKIKKSFFEKGYMQEALLKKATFYAKNSTNYNINAIFSYTDSLSFFNDWYVQLWGESLGKKQKNSAFNVGLTPIGLTGPKDQHSFLQLLAEGTRDKSVTFIKLKKFNDQQAIPNITLEDLEDLDLINNVKFSTLINLQEDSIIKSLSASERIPLDEITIQKQDEFSIGQLIYYY
;
A
#
# COMPACT_ATOMS: atom_id res chain seq x y z
N ARG A 1 -11.71 12.68 22.73
CA ARG A 1 -10.52 11.81 22.90
C ARG A 1 -9.48 12.09 21.84
N ILE A 2 -9.85 12.10 20.55
CA ILE A 2 -8.94 12.33 19.40
C ILE A 2 -8.20 13.67 19.53
N GLN A 3 -8.86 14.77 19.90
CA GLN A 3 -8.21 16.07 20.13
C GLN A 3 -7.12 16.04 21.21
N LYS A 4 -7.23 15.15 22.21
CA LYS A 4 -6.22 14.98 23.27
C LYS A 4 -5.05 14.06 22.84
N GLU A 5 -5.20 13.35 21.73
CA GLU A 5 -4.21 12.39 21.22
C GLU A 5 -3.44 12.95 20.01
N THR A 6 -3.84 14.11 19.46
CA THR A 6 -3.26 14.69 18.22
C THR A 6 -1.76 14.91 18.33
N ASP A 7 -1.27 15.33 19.50
CA ASP A 7 0.17 15.53 19.72
C ASP A 7 0.96 14.21 19.79
N LYS A 8 0.27 13.10 20.12
CA LYS A 8 0.87 11.76 20.25
C LYS A 8 0.72 10.92 18.99
N ILE A 9 -0.25 11.25 18.13
CA ILE A 9 -0.64 10.46 16.97
C ILE A 9 -0.61 11.37 15.73
N GLY A 10 0.53 11.35 15.03
CA GLY A 10 0.77 12.26 13.90
C GLY A 10 0.04 11.89 12.62
N TYR A 11 -0.35 10.62 12.42
CA TYR A 11 -0.95 10.22 11.15
C TYR A 11 -2.31 10.86 10.84
N TYR A 12 -3.03 11.39 11.84
CA TYR A 12 -4.28 12.12 11.60
C TYR A 12 -4.08 13.40 10.77
N SER A 13 -2.92 14.04 10.87
CA SER A 13 -2.61 15.29 10.17
C SER A 13 -1.92 15.12 8.83
N LEU A 14 -1.40 13.93 8.53
CA LEU A 14 -0.64 13.67 7.31
C LEU A 14 -1.35 14.08 5.99
N PRO A 15 -2.68 13.93 5.82
CA PRO A 15 -3.34 14.38 4.61
C PRO A 15 -3.24 15.89 4.33
N GLU A 16 -3.06 16.70 5.36
CA GLU A 16 -3.02 18.18 5.28
C GLU A 16 -1.65 18.73 5.72
N GLN A 17 -0.60 17.92 5.67
CA GLN A 17 0.75 18.34 6.03
C GLN A 17 1.33 19.34 5.03
N ASP A 18 2.29 20.15 5.49
CA ASP A 18 3.12 20.94 4.62
C ASP A 18 4.08 20.04 3.82
N THR A 19 4.07 20.16 2.50
CA THR A 19 4.90 19.39 1.57
C THR A 19 6.12 20.14 1.05
N ASN A 20 6.40 21.37 1.50
CA ASN A 20 7.55 22.18 1.07
C ASN A 20 8.90 21.47 1.27
N TYR A 21 9.01 20.55 2.25
CA TYR A 21 10.22 19.76 2.44
C TYR A 21 10.51 18.84 1.24
N ILE A 22 9.48 18.41 0.51
CA ILE A 22 9.61 17.58 -0.70
C ILE A 22 10.24 18.39 -1.82
N ASP A 23 9.76 19.63 -2.05
CA ASP A 23 10.33 20.52 -3.07
C ASP A 23 11.79 20.85 -2.78
N ASN A 24 12.12 21.08 -1.50
CA ASN A 24 13.49 21.30 -1.08
C ASN A 24 14.38 20.07 -1.30
N TYR A 25 13.86 18.89 -1.02
CA TYR A 25 14.54 17.63 -1.28
C TYR A 25 14.79 17.43 -2.79
N LEU A 26 13.77 17.63 -3.62
CA LEU A 26 13.91 17.49 -5.08
C LEU A 26 14.97 18.44 -5.66
N LYS A 27 15.01 19.70 -5.22
CA LYS A 27 16.05 20.67 -5.61
C LYS A 27 17.47 20.21 -5.21
N GLN A 28 17.60 19.59 -4.03
CA GLN A 28 18.90 19.07 -3.58
C GLN A 28 19.32 17.83 -4.37
N LEU A 29 18.38 16.93 -4.66
CA LEU A 29 18.62 15.74 -5.47
C LEU A 29 19.01 16.12 -6.90
N ASP A 30 18.31 17.09 -7.48
CA ASP A 30 18.59 17.58 -8.84
C ASP A 30 20.01 18.13 -8.97
N LYS A 31 20.47 18.93 -7.99
CA LYS A 31 21.85 19.44 -7.95
C LYS A 31 22.91 18.35 -7.84
N ARG A 32 22.56 17.19 -7.22
CA ARG A 32 23.53 16.11 -6.99
C ARG A 32 23.65 15.14 -8.14
N GLN A 33 22.52 14.71 -8.69
CA GLN A 33 22.46 13.62 -9.63
C GLN A 33 21.79 14.03 -10.95
N GLY A 34 21.05 15.12 -10.94
CA GLY A 34 20.17 15.52 -12.05
C GLY A 34 18.91 14.62 -12.07
N LEU A 35 17.75 15.20 -11.80
CA LEU A 35 16.50 14.39 -11.76
C LEU A 35 16.25 13.66 -13.07
N ASP A 36 16.55 14.28 -14.21
CA ASP A 36 16.32 13.68 -15.53
C ASP A 36 17.29 12.52 -15.86
N ASN A 37 18.39 12.42 -15.14
CA ASN A 37 19.36 11.32 -15.30
C ASN A 37 18.92 10.05 -14.55
N ILE A 38 17.96 10.15 -13.63
CA ILE A 38 17.48 9.02 -12.84
C ILE A 38 16.43 8.27 -13.64
N THR A 39 16.66 6.99 -13.90
CA THR A 39 15.71 6.06 -14.55
C THR A 39 15.06 5.11 -13.54
N ASP A 40 15.80 4.76 -12.50
CA ASP A 40 15.40 3.76 -11.52
C ASP A 40 15.51 4.31 -10.08
N VAL A 41 14.47 4.07 -9.31
CA VAL A 41 14.42 4.38 -7.88
C VAL A 41 14.30 3.07 -7.13
N VAL A 42 15.14 2.86 -6.13
CA VAL A 42 15.14 1.63 -5.32
C VAL A 42 14.84 1.95 -3.88
N ILE A 43 13.75 1.43 -3.35
CA ILE A 43 13.47 1.46 -1.91
C ILE A 43 14.21 0.29 -1.26
N ILE A 44 15.04 0.60 -0.26
CA ILE A 44 15.63 -0.37 0.66
C ILE A 44 14.99 -0.16 2.03
N GLY A 45 14.05 -1.05 2.38
CA GLY A 45 13.28 -0.94 3.61
C GLY A 45 12.22 -2.03 3.69
N ILE A 46 11.82 -2.43 4.88
CA ILE A 46 10.92 -3.56 5.12
C ILE A 46 9.65 -3.13 5.86
N GLY A 47 8.56 -3.83 5.64
CA GLY A 47 7.29 -3.59 6.32
C GLY A 47 6.72 -2.20 6.01
N GLY A 48 6.47 -1.38 7.05
CA GLY A 48 5.94 -0.03 6.87
C GLY A 48 6.83 0.92 6.06
N SER A 49 8.11 0.58 5.86
CA SER A 49 9.03 1.36 5.03
C SER A 49 8.86 1.12 3.52
N SER A 50 8.17 0.06 3.11
CA SER A 50 7.98 -0.31 1.70
C SER A 50 6.51 -0.51 1.32
N LEU A 51 5.72 -1.23 2.15
CA LEU A 51 4.40 -1.73 1.78
C LEU A 51 3.43 -0.64 1.34
N GLY A 52 3.42 0.52 2.01
CA GLY A 52 2.53 1.62 1.65
C GLY A 52 2.84 2.23 0.28
N ALA A 53 4.12 2.49 -0.01
CA ALA A 53 4.56 2.97 -1.32
C ALA A 53 4.30 1.92 -2.41
N LYS A 54 4.54 0.64 -2.10
CA LYS A 54 4.31 -0.51 -2.99
C LYS A 54 2.83 -0.63 -3.37
N ALA A 55 1.92 -0.48 -2.40
CA ALA A 55 0.49 -0.49 -2.63
C ALA A 55 0.04 0.62 -3.59
N VAL A 56 0.47 1.86 -3.36
CA VAL A 56 0.13 2.99 -4.24
C VAL A 56 0.75 2.84 -5.63
N TYR A 57 2.02 2.49 -5.70
CA TYR A 57 2.74 2.31 -6.97
C TYR A 57 2.07 1.27 -7.86
N HIS A 58 1.79 0.08 -7.34
CA HIS A 58 1.18 -1.00 -8.12
C HIS A 58 -0.29 -0.72 -8.48
N PHE A 59 -0.99 0.08 -7.68
CA PHE A 59 -2.33 0.53 -8.06
C PHE A 59 -2.30 1.51 -9.23
N ILE A 60 -1.30 2.40 -9.31
CA ILE A 60 -1.23 3.46 -10.33
C ILE A 60 -0.49 3.02 -11.60
N LYS A 61 0.57 2.19 -11.47
CA LYS A 61 1.43 1.79 -12.59
C LYS A 61 0.67 1.26 -13.82
N PRO A 62 -0.39 0.42 -13.70
CA PRO A 62 -1.09 -0.11 -14.87
C PRO A 62 -1.84 0.93 -15.69
N VAL A 63 -2.19 2.07 -15.11
CA VAL A 63 -3.07 3.07 -15.73
C VAL A 63 -2.36 4.39 -16.05
N ARG A 64 -1.06 4.48 -15.75
CA ARG A 64 -0.28 5.69 -15.98
C ARG A 64 1.14 5.37 -16.43
N LYS A 65 1.62 6.05 -17.46
CA LYS A 65 3.04 6.05 -17.82
C LYS A 65 3.80 6.83 -16.73
N LEU A 66 4.58 6.11 -15.94
CA LEU A 66 5.42 6.69 -14.91
C LEU A 66 6.74 7.21 -15.48
N LYS A 67 7.37 8.16 -14.79
CA LYS A 67 8.63 8.78 -15.21
C LYS A 67 9.83 7.86 -15.01
N ARG A 68 9.79 7.00 -13.97
CA ARG A 68 10.87 6.11 -13.52
C ARG A 68 10.31 4.79 -13.05
N ASN A 69 11.15 3.77 -13.04
CA ASN A 69 10.82 2.50 -12.40
C ASN A 69 10.99 2.62 -10.89
N LEU A 70 10.17 1.89 -10.13
CA LEU A 70 10.32 1.74 -8.69
C LEU A 70 10.56 0.27 -8.36
N HIS A 71 11.68 0.01 -7.69
CA HIS A 71 12.08 -1.31 -7.22
C HIS A 71 12.05 -1.37 -5.70
N PHE A 72 11.90 -2.59 -5.16
CA PHE A 72 11.76 -2.78 -3.72
C PHE A 72 12.71 -3.89 -3.26
N ILE A 73 13.72 -3.53 -2.49
CA ILE A 73 14.54 -4.47 -1.71
C ILE A 73 13.97 -4.47 -0.29
N ASP A 74 12.95 -5.29 -0.10
CA ASP A 74 12.17 -5.41 1.13
C ASP A 74 12.24 -6.82 1.76
N SER A 75 13.29 -7.56 1.41
CA SER A 75 13.59 -8.91 1.90
C SER A 75 15.11 -9.09 2.00
N THR A 76 15.54 -10.11 2.73
CA THR A 76 16.93 -10.59 2.77
C THR A 76 17.15 -11.81 1.88
N ASP A 77 16.18 -12.15 1.03
CA ASP A 77 16.33 -13.23 0.07
C ASP A 77 17.44 -12.90 -0.95
N PRO A 78 18.52 -13.71 -1.00
CA PRO A 78 19.70 -13.39 -1.79
C PRO A 78 19.41 -13.39 -3.30
N THR A 79 18.52 -14.27 -3.76
CA THR A 79 18.18 -14.36 -5.18
C THR A 79 17.39 -13.13 -5.64
N THR A 80 16.43 -12.70 -4.83
CA THR A 80 15.64 -11.49 -5.11
C THR A 80 16.52 -10.24 -5.16
N ILE A 81 17.42 -10.07 -4.17
CA ILE A 81 18.33 -8.92 -4.13
C ILE A 81 19.26 -8.94 -5.35
N ALA A 82 19.87 -10.09 -5.66
CA ALA A 82 20.78 -10.22 -6.79
C ALA A 82 20.11 -9.90 -8.13
N ASN A 83 18.91 -10.41 -8.36
CA ASN A 83 18.15 -10.16 -9.59
C ASN A 83 17.78 -8.67 -9.74
N ILE A 84 17.28 -8.04 -8.67
CA ILE A 84 16.99 -6.60 -8.74
C ILE A 84 18.24 -5.80 -9.07
N CYS A 85 19.37 -6.09 -8.38
CA CYS A 85 20.59 -5.32 -8.57
C CYS A 85 21.26 -5.58 -9.94
N ALA A 86 21.11 -6.77 -10.53
CA ALA A 86 21.68 -7.10 -11.83
C ALA A 86 21.04 -6.30 -12.98
N ASP A 87 19.77 -5.95 -12.86
CA ASP A 87 19.02 -5.21 -13.87
C ASP A 87 19.21 -3.69 -13.78
N LEU A 88 19.90 -3.18 -12.72
CA LEU A 88 20.06 -1.76 -12.48
C LEU A 88 21.31 -1.19 -13.20
N ASN A 89 21.13 -0.05 -13.88
CA ASN A 89 22.23 0.81 -14.23
C ASN A 89 22.54 1.75 -13.06
N LEU A 90 23.67 1.49 -12.36
CA LEU A 90 24.04 2.21 -11.14
C LEU A 90 24.24 3.72 -11.36
N ASP A 91 24.63 4.16 -12.55
CA ASP A 91 24.81 5.58 -12.88
C ASP A 91 23.49 6.35 -12.96
N SER A 92 22.38 5.66 -13.26
CA SER A 92 21.03 6.23 -13.36
C SER A 92 20.08 5.74 -12.27
N THR A 93 20.59 5.06 -11.24
CA THR A 93 19.80 4.56 -10.12
C THR A 93 19.91 5.48 -8.90
N HIS A 94 18.80 5.68 -8.19
CA HIS A 94 18.76 6.37 -6.91
C HIS A 94 18.17 5.48 -5.82
N PHE A 95 18.89 5.35 -4.68
CA PHE A 95 18.52 4.48 -3.58
C PHE A 95 17.91 5.27 -2.42
N LEU A 96 16.76 4.82 -1.94
CA LEU A 96 16.07 5.35 -0.76
C LEU A 96 16.23 4.36 0.39
N ILE A 97 17.07 4.69 1.37
CA ILE A 97 17.28 3.88 2.56
C ILE A 97 16.27 4.31 3.62
N ILE A 98 15.26 3.47 3.85
CA ILE A 98 14.12 3.82 4.68
C ILE A 98 14.07 2.94 5.93
N SER A 99 14.35 3.53 7.08
CA SER A 99 14.21 2.87 8.38
C SER A 99 13.92 3.89 9.47
N LYS A 100 12.73 3.81 10.08
CA LYS A 100 12.35 4.74 11.16
C LYS A 100 13.32 4.70 12.31
N SER A 101 13.62 3.53 12.88
CA SER A 101 14.59 3.35 13.97
C SER A 101 16.03 3.62 13.54
N GLY A 102 16.32 3.52 12.25
CA GLY A 102 17.66 3.62 11.71
C GLY A 102 18.60 2.46 12.07
N SER A 103 18.05 1.32 12.54
CA SER A 103 18.82 0.15 12.97
C SER A 103 18.21 -1.20 12.54
N THR A 104 17.24 -1.19 11.63
CA THR A 104 16.63 -2.41 11.09
C THR A 104 17.67 -3.22 10.35
N ILE A 105 17.95 -4.45 10.81
CA ILE A 105 19.06 -5.29 10.31
C ILE A 105 18.94 -5.56 8.82
N GLU A 106 17.75 -5.89 8.33
CA GLU A 106 17.49 -6.19 6.93
C GLU A 106 17.78 -4.98 6.03
N THR A 107 17.32 -3.80 6.44
CA THR A 107 17.57 -2.56 5.71
C THR A 107 19.06 -2.22 5.68
N ILE A 108 19.75 -2.38 6.82
CA ILE A 108 21.19 -2.08 6.90
C ILE A 108 22.02 -3.09 6.11
N ALA A 109 21.63 -4.39 6.12
CA ALA A 109 22.30 -5.42 5.32
C ALA A 109 22.20 -5.12 3.81
N ALA A 110 20.99 -4.84 3.32
CA ALA A 110 20.76 -4.48 1.92
C ALA A 110 21.46 -3.17 1.54
N TYR A 111 21.47 -2.17 2.40
CA TYR A 111 22.24 -0.92 2.20
C TYR A 111 23.75 -1.20 2.08
N LYS A 112 24.32 -2.01 2.97
CA LYS A 112 25.75 -2.37 2.88
C LYS A 112 26.08 -3.09 1.59
N TYR A 113 25.21 -3.99 1.15
CA TYR A 113 25.38 -4.71 -0.11
C TYR A 113 25.36 -3.74 -1.32
N THR A 114 24.35 -2.88 -1.42
CA THR A 114 24.28 -1.88 -2.50
C THR A 114 25.39 -0.85 -2.47
N LEU A 115 25.84 -0.43 -1.27
CA LEU A 115 27.00 0.43 -1.11
C LEU A 115 28.28 -0.26 -1.63
N GLY A 116 28.44 -1.57 -1.39
CA GLY A 116 29.53 -2.36 -1.95
C GLY A 116 29.53 -2.38 -3.48
N LEU A 117 28.36 -2.52 -4.11
CA LEU A 117 28.21 -2.44 -5.55
C LEU A 117 28.61 -1.07 -6.11
N ILE A 118 28.15 0.01 -5.48
CA ILE A 118 28.51 1.39 -5.87
C ILE A 118 30.02 1.61 -5.73
N ASN A 119 30.63 1.23 -4.62
CA ASN A 119 32.08 1.38 -4.40
C ASN A 119 32.93 0.53 -5.36
N GLY A 120 32.40 -0.60 -5.86
CA GLY A 120 33.06 -1.45 -6.85
C GLY A 120 32.81 -1.03 -8.30
N SER A 121 31.97 -0.02 -8.55
CA SER A 121 31.66 0.51 -9.87
C SER A 121 32.53 1.71 -10.21
N ALA A 122 32.51 2.13 -11.47
CA ALA A 122 33.21 3.32 -11.95
C ALA A 122 32.46 4.63 -11.64
N THR A 123 31.29 4.57 -11.02
CA THR A 123 30.48 5.77 -10.73
C THR A 123 31.14 6.63 -9.65
N ASN A 124 31.14 7.95 -9.86
CA ASN A 124 31.56 8.94 -8.86
C ASN A 124 30.37 9.47 -8.05
N LEU A 125 29.17 8.89 -8.22
CA LEU A 125 27.95 9.32 -7.56
C LEU A 125 27.83 8.68 -6.18
N PHE A 126 27.20 9.40 -5.25
CA PHE A 126 26.70 8.85 -3.99
C PHE A 126 25.15 8.90 -4.02
N PRO A 127 24.49 7.91 -4.67
CA PRO A 127 23.09 8.00 -5.03
C PRO A 127 22.16 7.57 -3.91
N PHE A 128 22.41 8.00 -2.67
CA PHE A 128 21.66 7.58 -1.50
C PHE A 128 20.93 8.74 -0.84
N THR A 129 19.63 8.53 -0.59
CA THR A 129 18.80 9.32 0.34
C THR A 129 18.41 8.46 1.52
N PHE A 130 18.48 9.04 2.72
CA PHE A 130 18.13 8.37 3.97
C PHE A 130 16.84 8.96 4.54
N ILE A 131 15.82 8.13 4.70
CA ILE A 131 14.53 8.51 5.27
C ILE A 131 14.41 7.82 6.63
N THR A 132 14.53 8.59 7.71
CA THR A 132 14.69 8.04 9.07
C THR A 132 14.28 9.05 10.13
N ASP A 133 14.14 8.59 11.39
CA ASP A 133 13.88 9.50 12.51
C ASP A 133 15.08 10.41 12.78
N LYS A 134 14.79 11.61 13.27
CA LYS A 134 15.80 12.54 13.74
C LYS A 134 16.62 11.92 14.88
N ASN A 135 17.92 12.14 14.85
CA ASN A 135 18.90 11.60 15.81
C ASN A 135 19.07 10.06 15.79
N SER A 136 18.47 9.36 14.84
CA SER A 136 18.66 7.93 14.67
C SER A 136 20.12 7.58 14.31
N PRO A 137 20.58 6.33 14.51
CA PRO A 137 21.88 5.88 14.04
C PRO A 137 22.07 6.08 12.54
N LEU A 138 21.03 5.86 11.74
CA LEU A 138 21.05 6.02 10.29
C LEU A 138 21.18 7.49 9.88
N GLU A 139 20.54 8.42 10.58
CA GLU A 139 20.71 9.85 10.32
C GLU A 139 22.15 10.32 10.63
N LYS A 140 22.71 9.83 11.74
CA LYS A 140 24.11 10.15 12.11
C LYS A 140 25.09 9.61 11.06
N HIS A 141 24.85 8.41 10.56
CA HIS A 141 25.64 7.83 9.46
C HIS A 141 25.49 8.66 8.19
N ALA A 142 24.26 8.98 7.77
CA ALA A 142 23.98 9.77 6.58
C ALA A 142 24.70 11.13 6.58
N LYS A 143 24.76 11.82 7.73
CA LYS A 143 25.51 13.07 7.90
C LYS A 143 27.01 12.89 7.66
N LYS A 144 27.59 11.78 8.14
CA LYS A 144 29.03 11.49 7.98
C LYS A 144 29.40 11.20 6.53
N VAL A 145 28.55 10.48 5.81
CA VAL A 145 28.79 10.11 4.40
C VAL A 145 28.28 11.17 3.42
N GLY A 146 27.70 12.25 3.92
CA GLY A 146 27.18 13.34 3.11
C GLY A 146 25.94 12.97 2.30
N GLY A 147 25.12 11.99 2.74
CA GLY A 147 23.89 11.60 2.08
C GLY A 147 22.77 12.64 2.21
N LEU A 148 21.78 12.60 1.32
CA LEU A 148 20.56 13.37 1.49
C LEU A 148 19.73 12.78 2.64
N ILE A 149 19.10 13.62 3.45
CA ILE A 149 18.35 13.19 4.62
C ILE A 149 16.95 13.80 4.58
N VAL A 150 15.94 12.96 4.80
CA VAL A 150 14.56 13.39 5.04
C VAL A 150 14.10 12.75 6.35
N ASN A 151 13.72 13.55 7.32
CA ASN A 151 13.29 13.02 8.60
C ASN A 151 11.81 12.62 8.58
N ILE A 152 11.50 11.52 9.28
CA ILE A 152 10.15 11.07 9.55
C ILE A 152 9.62 11.82 10.78
N GLN A 153 8.33 12.07 10.84
CA GLN A 153 7.71 12.67 12.03
C GLN A 153 7.74 11.67 13.18
N ASP A 154 8.20 12.09 14.35
CA ASP A 154 8.41 11.22 15.54
C ASP A 154 7.14 10.47 15.96
N ASN A 155 5.97 11.13 15.84
CA ASN A 155 4.67 10.60 16.25
C ASN A 155 3.94 9.81 15.15
N VAL A 156 4.60 9.46 14.04
CA VAL A 156 4.08 8.61 12.97
C VAL A 156 4.71 7.23 13.04
N GLY A 157 3.92 6.21 13.35
CA GLY A 157 4.37 4.81 13.37
C GLY A 157 4.62 4.27 11.96
N GLY A 158 5.52 3.27 11.83
CA GLY A 158 5.94 2.72 10.52
C GLY A 158 4.78 2.30 9.62
N ARG A 159 3.84 1.50 10.13
CA ARG A 159 2.67 1.04 9.35
C ARG A 159 1.68 2.14 8.94
N PHE A 160 1.77 3.34 9.54
CA PHE A 160 0.95 4.51 9.22
C PHE A 160 1.65 5.53 8.33
N SER A 161 2.88 5.24 7.88
CA SER A 161 3.78 6.24 7.29
C SER A 161 3.60 6.46 5.78
N VAL A 162 2.67 5.77 5.12
CA VAL A 162 2.48 5.86 3.66
C VAL A 162 2.22 7.30 3.17
N LEU A 163 1.52 8.12 3.95
CA LEU A 163 1.28 9.54 3.63
C LEU A 163 2.34 10.49 4.24
N SER A 164 3.44 9.97 4.79
CA SER A 164 4.61 10.75 5.23
C SER A 164 5.70 10.75 4.16
N ALA A 165 6.88 11.30 4.47
CA ALA A 165 8.06 11.24 3.60
C ALA A 165 8.38 9.82 3.11
N VAL A 166 8.08 8.79 3.93
CA VAL A 166 8.32 7.38 3.62
C VAL A 166 7.63 6.93 2.33
N GLY A 167 6.38 7.34 2.13
CA GLY A 167 5.64 7.01 0.91
C GLY A 167 5.71 8.13 -0.13
N LEU A 168 5.61 9.41 0.28
CA LEU A 168 5.50 10.52 -0.66
C LEU A 168 6.78 10.74 -1.49
N ILE A 169 7.96 10.57 -0.90
CA ILE A 169 9.24 10.76 -1.63
C ILE A 169 9.39 9.75 -2.79
N PRO A 170 9.32 8.42 -2.57
CA PRO A 170 9.43 7.49 -3.68
C PRO A 170 8.34 7.67 -4.72
N LEU A 171 7.10 7.99 -4.31
CA LEU A 171 5.97 8.15 -5.22
C LEU A 171 6.13 9.39 -6.13
N ILE A 172 6.57 10.53 -5.61
CA ILE A 172 6.81 11.72 -6.43
C ILE A 172 7.98 11.52 -7.39
N LEU A 173 9.04 10.82 -6.94
CA LEU A 173 10.20 10.53 -7.80
C LEU A 173 9.80 9.73 -9.04
N VAL A 174 8.85 8.81 -8.94
CA VAL A 174 8.36 8.06 -10.10
C VAL A 174 7.24 8.77 -10.88
N GLY A 175 6.83 9.95 -10.44
CA GLY A 175 5.85 10.80 -11.16
C GLY A 175 4.39 10.57 -10.77
N ILE A 176 4.14 9.93 -9.62
CA ILE A 176 2.80 9.83 -9.04
C ILE A 176 2.40 11.18 -8.43
N GLN A 177 1.16 11.61 -8.63
CA GLN A 177 0.64 12.91 -8.18
C GLN A 177 0.27 12.86 -6.70
N ILE A 178 1.24 13.16 -5.84
CA ILE A 178 1.06 13.11 -4.37
C ILE A 178 0.00 14.09 -3.87
N ASP A 179 -0.20 15.24 -4.52
CA ASP A 179 -1.26 16.19 -4.17
C ASP A 179 -2.66 15.59 -4.35
N CYS A 180 -2.86 14.80 -5.42
CA CYS A 180 -4.12 14.09 -5.64
C CYS A 180 -4.32 12.99 -4.61
N LEU A 181 -3.27 12.27 -4.25
CA LEU A 181 -3.28 11.27 -3.18
C LEU A 181 -3.70 11.88 -1.83
N LEU A 182 -3.05 12.99 -1.43
CA LEU A 182 -3.34 13.70 -0.20
C LEU A 182 -4.75 14.31 -0.20
N LYS A 183 -5.22 14.86 -1.32
CA LYS A 183 -6.61 15.34 -1.47
C LYS A 183 -7.63 14.23 -1.28
N GLY A 184 -7.36 13.02 -1.78
CA GLY A 184 -8.20 11.86 -1.55
C GLY A 184 -8.30 11.50 -0.06
N ALA A 185 -7.17 11.41 0.62
CA ALA A 185 -7.07 11.16 2.05
C ALA A 185 -7.79 12.25 2.87
N THR A 186 -7.57 13.54 2.53
CA THR A 186 -8.23 14.69 3.15
C THR A 186 -9.75 14.61 3.05
N LYS A 187 -10.29 14.12 1.93
CA LYS A 187 -11.74 13.98 1.76
C LYS A 187 -12.34 13.01 2.79
N ILE A 188 -11.71 11.87 3.01
CA ILE A 188 -12.16 10.91 4.02
C ILE A 188 -12.01 11.48 5.44
N LYS A 189 -10.83 12.09 5.73
CA LYS A 189 -10.59 12.78 7.01
C LYS A 189 -11.69 13.79 7.35
N LYS A 190 -11.97 14.71 6.41
CA LYS A 190 -13.02 15.75 6.61
C LYS A 190 -14.37 15.11 6.81
N SER A 191 -14.78 14.17 5.96
CA SER A 191 -16.07 13.49 6.09
C SER A 191 -16.23 12.76 7.41
N PHE A 192 -15.14 12.24 7.99
CA PHE A 192 -15.18 11.60 9.31
C PHE A 192 -15.28 12.63 10.44
N PHE A 193 -14.38 13.63 10.48
CA PHE A 193 -14.28 14.56 11.62
C PHE A 193 -15.38 15.63 11.61
N GLU A 194 -15.92 15.98 10.44
CA GLU A 194 -17.05 16.93 10.30
C GLU A 194 -18.42 16.24 10.40
N LYS A 195 -18.47 15.00 10.90
CA LYS A 195 -19.68 14.20 11.10
C LYS A 195 -20.47 13.92 9.82
N GLY A 196 -19.76 13.76 8.70
CA GLY A 196 -20.34 13.34 7.44
C GLY A 196 -20.59 11.81 7.37
N TYR A 197 -21.00 11.35 6.19
CA TYR A 197 -21.35 9.95 5.93
C TYR A 197 -20.27 8.95 6.38
N MET A 198 -18.98 9.27 6.17
CA MET A 198 -17.89 8.36 6.55
C MET A 198 -17.79 8.15 8.05
N GLN A 199 -18.17 9.12 8.89
CA GLN A 199 -18.17 8.91 10.33
C GLN A 199 -19.15 7.81 10.72
N GLU A 200 -20.39 7.87 10.23
CA GLU A 200 -21.40 6.86 10.53
C GLU A 200 -20.98 5.47 10.03
N ALA A 201 -20.52 5.37 8.77
CA ALA A 201 -20.10 4.12 8.17
C ALA A 201 -18.94 3.47 8.94
N LEU A 202 -17.90 4.24 9.25
CA LEU A 202 -16.73 3.75 9.98
C LEU A 202 -17.05 3.39 11.44
N LEU A 203 -17.88 4.18 12.12
CA LEU A 203 -18.30 3.86 13.49
C LEU A 203 -19.17 2.59 13.54
N LYS A 204 -20.07 2.37 12.56
CA LYS A 204 -20.85 1.13 12.45
C LYS A 204 -19.92 -0.07 12.26
N LYS A 205 -18.98 0.03 11.33
CA LYS A 205 -18.01 -1.03 11.05
C LYS A 205 -17.11 -1.33 12.26
N ALA A 206 -16.53 -0.32 12.88
CA ALA A 206 -15.72 -0.47 14.09
C ALA A 206 -16.51 -1.07 15.26
N THR A 207 -17.78 -0.65 15.43
CA THR A 207 -18.67 -1.21 16.45
C THR A 207 -18.99 -2.67 16.19
N PHE A 208 -19.21 -3.04 14.92
CA PHE A 208 -19.41 -4.43 14.54
C PHE A 208 -18.21 -5.30 14.94
N TYR A 209 -17.00 -4.89 14.57
CA TYR A 209 -15.79 -5.62 14.94
C TYR A 209 -15.59 -5.73 16.45
N ALA A 210 -15.77 -4.61 17.16
CA ALA A 210 -15.58 -4.60 18.61
C ALA A 210 -16.58 -5.51 19.36
N LYS A 211 -17.83 -5.57 18.89
CA LYS A 211 -18.88 -6.38 19.54
C LYS A 211 -18.85 -7.87 19.15
N ASN A 212 -18.34 -8.18 17.97
CA ASN A 212 -18.44 -9.53 17.39
C ASN A 212 -17.08 -10.22 17.23
N SER A 213 -16.01 -9.67 17.81
CA SER A 213 -14.63 -10.19 17.67
C SER A 213 -14.44 -11.64 18.16
N THR A 214 -15.31 -12.12 19.04
CA THR A 214 -15.29 -13.52 19.49
C THR A 214 -15.94 -14.49 18.51
N ASN A 215 -16.92 -14.02 17.74
CA ASN A 215 -17.64 -14.83 16.78
C ASN A 215 -17.05 -14.71 15.37
N TYR A 216 -16.63 -13.49 14.99
CA TYR A 216 -16.02 -13.18 13.70
C TYR A 216 -14.62 -12.63 13.93
N ASN A 217 -13.69 -13.54 14.22
CA ASN A 217 -12.31 -13.19 14.58
C ASN A 217 -11.36 -13.09 13.37
N ILE A 218 -11.85 -13.43 12.19
CA ILE A 218 -11.14 -13.28 10.91
C ILE A 218 -11.81 -12.16 10.11
N ASN A 219 -10.98 -11.22 9.66
CA ASN A 219 -11.41 -10.08 8.86
C ASN A 219 -10.70 -10.11 7.51
N ALA A 220 -11.45 -10.44 6.47
CA ALA A 220 -10.93 -10.51 5.11
C ALA A 220 -11.29 -9.26 4.31
N ILE A 221 -10.36 -8.75 3.51
CA ILE A 221 -10.67 -7.88 2.38
C ILE A 221 -10.57 -8.68 1.10
N PHE A 222 -11.50 -8.48 0.17
CA PHE A 222 -11.54 -9.17 -1.10
C PHE A 222 -11.58 -8.14 -2.24
N SER A 223 -10.41 -7.85 -2.81
CA SER A 223 -10.23 -6.79 -3.80
C SER A 223 -10.40 -7.32 -5.21
N TYR A 224 -11.36 -6.78 -5.97
CA TYR A 224 -11.63 -7.22 -7.35
C TYR A 224 -10.84 -6.40 -8.39
N THR A 225 -9.55 -6.35 -8.20
CA THR A 225 -8.55 -5.92 -9.18
C THR A 225 -7.15 -6.35 -8.74
N ASP A 226 -6.36 -6.88 -9.65
CA ASP A 226 -4.97 -7.28 -9.38
C ASP A 226 -4.11 -6.12 -8.89
N SER A 227 -4.44 -4.90 -9.28
CA SER A 227 -3.69 -3.70 -8.88
C SER A 227 -3.77 -3.38 -7.38
N LEU A 228 -4.72 -3.98 -6.64
CA LEU A 228 -4.83 -3.88 -5.18
C LEU A 228 -4.14 -5.02 -4.41
N SER A 229 -3.47 -5.97 -5.07
CA SER A 229 -2.80 -7.08 -4.37
C SER A 229 -1.82 -6.60 -3.29
N PHE A 230 -0.99 -5.61 -3.60
CA PHE A 230 -0.06 -5.02 -2.62
C PHE A 230 -0.74 -4.10 -1.59
N PHE A 231 -1.93 -3.59 -1.89
CA PHE A 231 -2.77 -2.95 -0.88
C PHE A 231 -3.25 -3.97 0.16
N ASN A 232 -3.58 -5.19 -0.28
CA ASN A 232 -3.94 -6.27 0.62
C ASN A 232 -2.80 -6.60 1.60
N ASP A 233 -1.54 -6.64 1.13
CA ASP A 233 -0.37 -6.87 2.00
C ASP A 233 -0.18 -5.74 3.01
N TRP A 234 -0.32 -4.48 2.55
CA TRP A 234 -0.27 -3.30 3.43
C TRP A 234 -1.38 -3.34 4.50
N TYR A 235 -2.59 -3.71 4.10
CA TYR A 235 -3.73 -3.86 5.01
C TYR A 235 -3.46 -4.93 6.09
N VAL A 236 -2.89 -6.07 5.71
CA VAL A 236 -2.54 -7.14 6.65
C VAL A 236 -1.57 -6.64 7.72
N GLN A 237 -0.53 -5.90 7.33
CA GLN A 237 0.39 -5.31 8.30
C GLN A 237 -0.31 -4.26 9.18
N LEU A 238 -1.03 -3.33 8.54
CA LEU A 238 -1.73 -2.25 9.27
C LEU A 238 -2.64 -2.82 10.35
N TRP A 239 -3.45 -3.80 9.99
CA TRP A 239 -4.44 -4.40 10.87
C TRP A 239 -3.79 -5.27 11.95
N GLY A 240 -2.91 -6.19 11.55
CA GLY A 240 -2.24 -7.13 12.44
C GLY A 240 -1.43 -6.42 13.53
N GLU A 241 -0.57 -5.47 13.15
CA GLU A 241 0.25 -4.74 14.12
C GLU A 241 -0.54 -3.73 14.97
N SER A 242 -1.69 -3.22 14.47
CA SER A 242 -2.49 -2.25 15.21
C SER A 242 -3.36 -2.91 16.27
N LEU A 243 -4.00 -4.02 15.93
CA LEU A 243 -5.02 -4.66 16.76
C LEU A 243 -4.52 -5.89 17.53
N GLY A 244 -3.45 -6.56 17.04
CA GLY A 244 -2.80 -7.66 17.75
C GLY A 244 -2.09 -7.17 19.01
N LYS A 245 -2.81 -7.10 20.14
CA LYS A 245 -2.32 -6.52 21.40
C LYS A 245 -2.72 -7.34 22.60
N LYS A 246 -1.89 -7.26 23.64
CA LYS A 246 -2.32 -7.67 24.99
C LYS A 246 -3.32 -6.67 25.51
N GLN A 247 -4.46 -7.15 25.98
CA GLN A 247 -5.48 -6.29 26.56
C GLN A 247 -4.95 -5.64 27.84
N LYS A 248 -5.18 -4.34 27.99
CA LYS A 248 -4.75 -3.59 29.19
C LYS A 248 -5.46 -4.13 30.43
N ASN A 249 -4.70 -4.41 31.47
CA ASN A 249 -5.19 -4.97 32.75
C ASN A 249 -5.86 -6.36 32.64
N SER A 250 -5.47 -7.15 31.67
CA SER A 250 -5.98 -8.50 31.44
C SER A 250 -4.85 -9.45 31.01
N ALA A 251 -5.03 -10.75 31.24
CA ALA A 251 -4.12 -11.80 30.72
C ALA A 251 -4.42 -12.14 29.24
N PHE A 252 -5.52 -11.66 28.70
CA PHE A 252 -5.96 -12.02 27.34
C PHE A 252 -5.26 -11.20 26.26
N ASN A 253 -4.91 -11.86 25.18
CA ASN A 253 -4.52 -11.24 23.91
C ASN A 253 -5.77 -10.96 23.08
N VAL A 254 -5.76 -9.86 22.33
CA VAL A 254 -6.85 -9.46 21.44
C VAL A 254 -6.31 -9.15 20.05
N GLY A 255 -7.18 -9.23 19.08
CA GLY A 255 -6.89 -8.94 17.67
C GLY A 255 -7.88 -9.65 16.76
N LEU A 256 -7.98 -9.18 15.53
CA LEU A 256 -8.68 -9.86 14.45
C LEU A 256 -7.63 -10.30 13.44
N THR A 257 -7.73 -11.54 12.95
CA THR A 257 -6.81 -12.04 11.92
C THR A 257 -7.12 -11.38 10.58
N PRO A 258 -6.23 -10.57 10.01
CA PRO A 258 -6.46 -9.98 8.71
C PRO A 258 -6.11 -10.96 7.60
N ILE A 259 -6.92 -10.99 6.54
CA ILE A 259 -6.66 -11.74 5.31
C ILE A 259 -6.85 -10.81 4.11
N GLY A 260 -5.89 -10.80 3.19
CA GLY A 260 -6.00 -10.11 1.91
C GLY A 260 -6.27 -11.11 0.78
N LEU A 261 -7.36 -10.92 0.03
CA LEU A 261 -7.76 -11.75 -1.10
C LEU A 261 -7.87 -10.92 -2.37
N THR A 262 -7.55 -11.52 -3.52
CA THR A 262 -7.65 -10.86 -4.83
C THR A 262 -8.59 -11.64 -5.75
N GLY A 263 -9.70 -11.03 -6.14
CA GLY A 263 -10.65 -11.59 -7.10
C GLY A 263 -10.21 -11.33 -8.56
N PRO A 264 -10.59 -12.26 -9.47
CA PRO A 264 -11.30 -13.50 -9.21
C PRO A 264 -10.41 -14.68 -8.76
N LYS A 265 -9.08 -14.52 -8.68
CA LYS A 265 -8.11 -15.60 -8.37
C LYS A 265 -8.52 -16.39 -7.12
N ASP A 266 -8.80 -15.68 -6.03
CA ASP A 266 -9.13 -16.30 -4.75
C ASP A 266 -10.57 -16.81 -4.64
N GLN A 267 -11.39 -16.66 -5.69
CA GLN A 267 -12.59 -17.47 -5.83
C GLN A 267 -12.25 -18.96 -5.99
N HIS A 268 -11.12 -19.25 -6.66
CA HIS A 268 -10.66 -20.61 -6.89
C HIS A 268 -9.78 -21.16 -5.77
N SER A 269 -9.61 -20.43 -4.67
CA SER A 269 -8.83 -20.87 -3.50
C SER A 269 -9.61 -20.75 -2.19
N PHE A 270 -10.14 -19.58 -1.88
CA PHE A 270 -10.68 -19.25 -0.56
C PHE A 270 -12.22 -19.24 -0.48
N LEU A 271 -12.92 -19.13 -1.63
CA LEU A 271 -14.37 -18.96 -1.67
C LEU A 271 -15.12 -20.14 -1.02
N GLN A 272 -14.64 -21.38 -1.20
CA GLN A 272 -15.24 -22.55 -0.59
C GLN A 272 -15.25 -22.44 0.94
N LEU A 273 -14.17 -21.92 1.54
CA LEU A 273 -14.08 -21.69 2.98
C LEU A 273 -15.03 -20.59 3.46
N LEU A 274 -15.32 -19.58 2.62
CA LEU A 274 -16.34 -18.57 2.90
C LEU A 274 -17.76 -19.16 2.81
N ALA A 275 -18.02 -19.97 1.78
CA ALA A 275 -19.34 -20.50 1.49
C ALA A 275 -19.79 -21.58 2.49
N GLU A 276 -18.93 -22.53 2.83
CA GLU A 276 -19.28 -23.72 3.62
C GLU A 276 -18.44 -23.93 4.87
N GLY A 277 -17.36 -23.18 5.05
CA GLY A 277 -16.47 -23.32 6.20
C GLY A 277 -17.01 -22.71 7.49
N THR A 278 -16.14 -22.66 8.51
CA THR A 278 -16.45 -22.08 9.82
C THR A 278 -16.94 -20.63 9.71
N ARG A 279 -17.99 -20.28 10.45
CA ARG A 279 -18.63 -18.95 10.44
C ARG A 279 -17.94 -17.97 11.38
N ASP A 280 -16.65 -17.79 11.20
CA ASP A 280 -15.78 -16.96 12.02
C ASP A 280 -15.21 -15.76 11.25
N LYS A 281 -15.68 -15.54 10.00
CA LYS A 281 -15.16 -14.55 9.08
C LYS A 281 -16.16 -13.43 8.81
N SER A 282 -15.64 -12.22 8.61
CA SER A 282 -16.32 -11.09 7.98
C SER A 282 -15.54 -10.70 6.73
N VAL A 283 -16.23 -10.25 5.69
CA VAL A 283 -15.58 -9.91 4.40
C VAL A 283 -15.96 -8.51 3.96
N THR A 284 -14.97 -7.70 3.61
CA THR A 284 -15.14 -6.44 2.91
C THR A 284 -14.75 -6.61 1.46
N PHE A 285 -15.69 -6.50 0.53
CA PHE A 285 -15.41 -6.47 -0.90
C PHE A 285 -14.92 -5.08 -1.29
N ILE A 286 -13.88 -5.02 -2.15
CA ILE A 286 -13.36 -3.75 -2.70
C ILE A 286 -13.51 -3.79 -4.21
N LYS A 287 -14.53 -3.09 -4.71
CA LYS A 287 -14.92 -3.02 -6.12
C LYS A 287 -14.25 -1.84 -6.83
N LEU A 288 -13.70 -2.08 -8.00
CA LEU A 288 -13.30 -1.04 -8.93
C LEU A 288 -14.39 -0.86 -10.01
N LYS A 289 -15.12 0.25 -9.94
CA LYS A 289 -16.28 0.47 -10.81
C LYS A 289 -15.90 0.72 -12.27
N LYS A 290 -14.84 1.50 -12.50
CA LYS A 290 -14.38 1.87 -13.84
C LYS A 290 -12.92 1.48 -14.02
N PHE A 291 -12.69 0.56 -14.93
CA PHE A 291 -11.37 0.22 -15.43
C PHE A 291 -11.00 1.14 -16.59
N ASN A 292 -9.71 1.45 -16.72
CA ASN A 292 -9.21 2.27 -17.84
C ASN A 292 -9.08 1.47 -19.14
N ASP A 293 -9.08 0.15 -19.04
CA ASP A 293 -8.97 -0.75 -20.18
C ASP A 293 -10.36 -1.08 -20.75
N GLN A 294 -10.45 -1.13 -22.08
CA GLN A 294 -11.68 -1.42 -22.82
C GLN A 294 -11.61 -2.75 -23.58
N GLN A 295 -10.64 -3.61 -23.25
CA GLN A 295 -10.46 -4.89 -23.93
C GLN A 295 -11.69 -5.78 -23.77
N ALA A 296 -12.16 -6.31 -24.89
CA ALA A 296 -13.29 -7.23 -24.96
C ALA A 296 -12.82 -8.62 -25.41
N ILE A 297 -13.54 -9.62 -24.99
CA ILE A 297 -13.37 -10.98 -25.43
C ILE A 297 -13.76 -11.02 -26.93
N PRO A 298 -12.90 -11.54 -27.83
CA PRO A 298 -13.21 -11.59 -29.25
C PRO A 298 -14.40 -12.53 -29.53
N ASN A 299 -15.11 -12.28 -30.62
CA ASN A 299 -16.19 -13.16 -31.07
C ASN A 299 -15.59 -14.39 -31.74
N ILE A 300 -15.32 -15.42 -30.94
CA ILE A 300 -14.70 -16.68 -31.40
C ILE A 300 -15.49 -17.83 -30.78
N THR A 301 -16.09 -18.67 -31.61
CA THR A 301 -16.70 -19.93 -31.17
C THR A 301 -15.64 -21.01 -31.07
N LEU A 302 -15.59 -21.71 -29.97
CA LEU A 302 -14.70 -22.86 -29.76
C LEU A 302 -15.51 -24.15 -29.80
N GLU A 303 -15.02 -25.11 -30.59
CA GLU A 303 -15.65 -26.45 -30.71
C GLU A 303 -15.75 -27.10 -29.31
N ASP A 304 -16.85 -27.70 -29.01
CA ASP A 304 -17.22 -28.30 -27.71
C ASP A 304 -17.39 -27.31 -26.55
N LEU A 305 -17.33 -26.01 -26.79
CA LEU A 305 -17.50 -24.94 -25.78
C LEU A 305 -18.48 -23.85 -26.23
N GLU A 306 -19.37 -24.15 -27.18
CA GLU A 306 -20.32 -23.19 -27.78
C GLU A 306 -21.23 -22.53 -26.74
N ASP A 307 -21.59 -23.26 -25.67
CA ASP A 307 -22.38 -22.71 -24.53
C ASP A 307 -21.68 -21.49 -23.85
N LEU A 308 -20.37 -21.35 -24.04
CA LEU A 308 -19.61 -20.22 -23.52
C LEU A 308 -19.56 -19.00 -24.48
N ASP A 309 -20.17 -19.09 -25.67
CA ASP A 309 -20.26 -17.95 -26.60
C ASP A 309 -21.02 -16.75 -26.01
N LEU A 310 -21.74 -16.98 -24.91
CA LEU A 310 -22.40 -15.91 -24.12
C LEU A 310 -21.40 -14.84 -23.61
N ILE A 311 -20.10 -15.14 -23.52
CA ILE A 311 -19.07 -14.17 -23.13
C ILE A 311 -18.45 -13.43 -24.32
N ASN A 312 -18.77 -13.79 -25.55
CA ASN A 312 -18.27 -13.14 -26.76
C ASN A 312 -18.66 -11.66 -26.77
N ASN A 313 -17.70 -10.78 -27.14
CA ASN A 313 -17.83 -9.33 -27.11
C ASN A 313 -18.02 -8.71 -25.72
N VAL A 314 -18.01 -9.47 -24.64
CA VAL A 314 -18.06 -8.96 -23.27
C VAL A 314 -16.72 -8.31 -22.92
N LYS A 315 -16.73 -7.11 -22.35
CA LYS A 315 -15.50 -6.48 -21.83
C LYS A 315 -15.02 -7.19 -20.57
N PHE A 316 -13.70 -7.37 -20.42
CA PHE A 316 -13.12 -7.93 -19.19
C PHE A 316 -13.51 -7.14 -17.94
N SER A 317 -13.62 -5.81 -18.05
CA SER A 317 -14.12 -4.96 -16.95
C SER A 317 -15.57 -5.27 -16.55
N THR A 318 -16.42 -5.65 -17.50
CA THR A 318 -17.79 -6.10 -17.21
C THR A 318 -17.76 -7.48 -16.56
N LEU A 319 -16.96 -8.39 -17.09
CA LEU A 319 -16.86 -9.76 -16.58
C LEU A 319 -16.41 -9.78 -15.10
N ILE A 320 -15.33 -9.07 -14.76
CA ILE A 320 -14.82 -9.05 -13.38
C ILE A 320 -15.83 -8.43 -12.39
N ASN A 321 -16.54 -7.37 -12.81
CA ASN A 321 -17.59 -6.76 -11.97
C ASN A 321 -18.79 -7.70 -11.78
N LEU A 322 -19.19 -8.46 -12.82
CA LEU A 322 -20.25 -9.47 -12.71
C LEU A 322 -19.84 -10.63 -11.79
N GLN A 323 -18.58 -11.05 -11.85
CA GLN A 323 -18.05 -12.08 -10.96
C GLN A 323 -18.14 -11.64 -9.49
N GLU A 324 -17.70 -10.40 -9.18
CA GLU A 324 -17.84 -9.83 -7.85
C GLU A 324 -19.29 -9.75 -7.38
N ASP A 325 -20.17 -9.15 -8.18
CA ASP A 325 -21.60 -9.00 -7.84
C ASP A 325 -22.27 -10.36 -7.61
N SER A 326 -21.90 -11.39 -8.39
CA SER A 326 -22.43 -12.74 -8.24
C SER A 326 -21.99 -13.38 -6.92
N ILE A 327 -20.75 -13.22 -6.52
CA ILE A 327 -20.24 -13.74 -5.25
C ILE A 327 -20.88 -13.03 -4.06
N ILE A 328 -20.94 -11.71 -4.09
CA ILE A 328 -21.61 -10.91 -3.04
C ILE A 328 -23.06 -11.37 -2.90
N LYS A 329 -23.78 -11.51 -4.02
CA LYS A 329 -25.18 -11.97 -4.02
C LYS A 329 -25.32 -13.38 -3.47
N SER A 330 -24.46 -14.31 -3.88
CA SER A 330 -24.47 -15.69 -3.40
C SER A 330 -24.21 -15.79 -1.89
N LEU A 331 -23.18 -15.11 -1.40
CA LEU A 331 -22.85 -15.11 0.02
C LEU A 331 -23.90 -14.37 0.87
N SER A 332 -24.48 -13.27 0.36
CA SER A 332 -25.56 -12.53 1.02
C SER A 332 -26.83 -13.36 1.14
N ALA A 333 -27.20 -14.12 0.10
CA ALA A 333 -28.39 -14.98 0.11
C ALA A 333 -28.29 -16.10 1.16
N SER A 334 -27.09 -16.48 1.56
CA SER A 334 -26.88 -17.49 2.60
C SER A 334 -27.04 -16.95 4.03
N GLU A 335 -27.06 -15.62 4.22
CA GLU A 335 -27.10 -14.89 5.51
C GLU A 335 -26.09 -15.41 6.54
N ARG A 336 -24.98 -15.99 6.08
CA ARG A 336 -24.10 -16.78 6.93
C ARG A 336 -22.84 -16.07 7.38
N ILE A 337 -22.41 -15.03 6.64
CA ILE A 337 -21.24 -14.23 6.98
C ILE A 337 -21.54 -12.74 6.83
N PRO A 338 -21.04 -11.88 7.73
CA PRO A 338 -21.15 -10.44 7.60
C PRO A 338 -20.35 -9.94 6.39
N LEU A 339 -21.00 -9.16 5.54
CA LEU A 339 -20.43 -8.59 4.34
C LEU A 339 -20.59 -7.07 4.35
N ASP A 340 -19.61 -6.36 3.79
CA ASP A 340 -19.74 -4.97 3.36
C ASP A 340 -18.98 -4.73 2.05
N GLU A 341 -19.26 -3.62 1.37
CA GLU A 341 -18.66 -3.26 0.09
C GLU A 341 -18.09 -1.85 0.13
N ILE A 342 -16.89 -1.69 -0.41
CA ILE A 342 -16.25 -0.41 -0.70
C ILE A 342 -16.15 -0.28 -2.21
N THR A 343 -16.84 0.71 -2.81
CA THR A 343 -16.74 0.98 -4.24
C THR A 343 -15.75 2.10 -4.53
N ILE A 344 -14.65 1.77 -5.21
CA ILE A 344 -13.69 2.70 -5.80
C ILE A 344 -14.23 3.12 -7.18
N GLN A 345 -14.39 4.42 -7.42
CA GLN A 345 -14.98 4.90 -8.66
C GLN A 345 -14.07 4.70 -9.89
N LYS A 346 -12.77 4.92 -9.73
CA LYS A 346 -11.76 4.77 -10.78
C LYS A 346 -10.37 4.55 -10.19
N GLN A 347 -9.47 4.06 -11.02
CA GLN A 347 -8.08 3.78 -10.67
C GLN A 347 -7.23 5.05 -10.82
N ASP A 348 -7.12 5.84 -9.74
CA ASP A 348 -6.31 7.06 -9.69
C ASP A 348 -5.77 7.34 -8.28
N GLU A 349 -4.88 8.34 -8.17
CA GLU A 349 -4.26 8.71 -6.91
C GLU A 349 -5.26 9.20 -5.86
N PHE A 350 -6.31 9.89 -6.30
CA PHE A 350 -7.35 10.36 -5.40
C PHE A 350 -8.09 9.19 -4.74
N SER A 351 -8.45 8.19 -5.53
CA SER A 351 -9.19 7.02 -5.06
C SER A 351 -8.35 6.15 -4.10
N ILE A 352 -7.07 5.90 -4.42
CA ILE A 352 -6.21 5.15 -3.50
C ILE A 352 -5.89 5.95 -2.23
N GLY A 353 -5.78 7.26 -2.32
CA GLY A 353 -5.64 8.15 -1.16
C GLY A 353 -6.84 8.08 -0.23
N GLN A 354 -8.07 7.99 -0.78
CA GLN A 354 -9.26 7.76 0.02
C GLN A 354 -9.21 6.41 0.73
N LEU A 355 -8.85 5.34 0.00
CA LEU A 355 -8.81 3.99 0.55
C LEU A 355 -7.77 3.84 1.67
N ILE A 356 -6.58 4.42 1.50
CA ILE A 356 -5.51 4.42 2.52
C ILE A 356 -5.97 5.12 3.80
N TYR A 357 -6.66 6.24 3.70
CA TYR A 357 -7.09 6.97 4.90
C TYR A 357 -8.38 6.42 5.50
N TYR A 358 -9.12 5.59 4.77
CA TYR A 358 -10.28 4.87 5.27
C TYR A 358 -9.87 3.82 6.32
N TYR A 359 -8.75 3.16 6.13
CA TYR A 359 -8.19 2.14 7.03
C TYR A 359 -7.17 2.74 8.02
#